data_c00c1e87fa8ff21c70ed08ea6404e050
#
_entry.id   c00c1e87fa8ff21c70ed08ea6404e050
#
_cell.length_a   1.000
_cell.length_b   1.000
_cell.length_c   1.000
_cell.angle_alpha   90.00
_cell.angle_beta   90.00
_cell.angle_gamma   90.00
#
_symmetry.space_group_name_H-M   'P 1'
#
loop_
_entity.id
_entity.type
_entity.pdbx_description
1 polymer ?
#
loop_
_entity_poly.entity_id
_entity_poly.type
_entity_poly.pdbx_seq_one_letter_code
_entity_poly.pdbx_strand_id
1 'polypeptide(L)'
;MSSSGRRKRHPSQPWHLDKSAAARRSQEIAVLGAGIAGCTAAVALTRRGFKVRVIDRYELAGCGGSGNNQAIIYPKLSPRDQALPRVNLAAIKFASQYYQSFWQQGLGEQTGVLVLPEHTKAAADFRLIAERFANQPDLVKLCGNTELSEIAGIDLQADLALYFPSLGWLQPQAICRQLLAQHQIPLIKADIQSIRHADGQWHLSCSDQDLSQATDNLSSETLIIANAYDCLALKQSSFLPLTQLRGQITDIPSNHSIGALKTVICGEGYITPQHQGSHSCGATYNKGLFTTQVREADHQANLEQMAATDLGLAEALGPQNLSRLCGRANYRCTTRDYLPIVGQVPDVPQLLEDYAPLRKDARADIADLGSYLPNLFIHCGMGSRGTGYAPLTAEILAREIAGEEALIEPDLRLAMHPARFLIQDLKKKRI
;
A
#
# COMPACT_ATOMS: atom_id res chain seq x y z
N MET A 1 19.64 -34.74 -40.11
CA MET A 1 18.39 -33.98 -40.07
C MET A 1 18.24 -33.36 -38.67
N SER A 2 18.65 -32.11 -38.49
CA SER A 2 18.65 -31.42 -37.24
C SER A 2 17.31 -30.68 -37.08
N SER A 3 16.49 -31.07 -36.12
CA SER A 3 15.29 -30.36 -35.73
C SER A 3 15.66 -29.08 -34.96
N SER A 4 15.63 -27.96 -35.64
CA SER A 4 15.73 -26.65 -35.01
C SER A 4 14.52 -26.42 -34.12
N GLY A 5 14.67 -26.63 -32.82
CA GLY A 5 13.66 -26.23 -31.84
C GLY A 5 13.42 -24.73 -31.92
N ARG A 6 12.28 -24.32 -32.45
CA ARG A 6 11.78 -22.94 -32.33
C ARG A 6 11.67 -22.62 -30.83
N ARG A 7 12.61 -21.84 -30.30
CA ARG A 7 12.42 -21.15 -29.00
C ARG A 7 11.12 -20.39 -29.11
N LYS A 8 10.12 -20.75 -28.30
CA LYS A 8 8.91 -19.93 -28.09
C LYS A 8 9.39 -18.57 -27.63
N ARG A 9 9.37 -17.57 -28.52
CA ARG A 9 9.52 -16.17 -28.10
C ARG A 9 8.37 -15.89 -27.14
N HIS A 10 8.70 -15.55 -25.89
CA HIS A 10 7.70 -14.92 -25.02
C HIS A 10 7.26 -13.64 -25.75
N PRO A 11 5.95 -13.37 -25.87
CA PRO A 11 5.49 -12.13 -26.45
C PRO A 11 6.18 -10.99 -25.70
N SER A 12 6.80 -10.06 -26.43
CA SER A 12 7.40 -8.85 -25.85
C SER A 12 6.34 -8.18 -25.01
N GLN A 13 6.66 -7.93 -23.74
CA GLN A 13 5.69 -7.35 -22.83
C GLN A 13 5.55 -5.87 -23.20
N PRO A 14 4.35 -5.39 -23.55
CA PRO A 14 4.15 -4.10 -24.19
C PRO A 14 4.55 -2.87 -23.36
N TRP A 15 4.78 -3.02 -22.07
CA TRP A 15 5.14 -1.93 -21.15
C TRP A 15 6.58 -1.99 -20.64
N HIS A 16 7.45 -2.76 -21.29
CA HIS A 16 8.87 -2.71 -20.96
C HIS A 16 9.41 -1.31 -21.19
N LEU A 17 9.89 -0.72 -20.10
CA LEU A 17 10.64 0.51 -20.17
C LEU A 17 12.02 0.25 -20.76
N ASP A 18 12.42 1.07 -21.71
CA ASP A 18 13.80 1.12 -22.13
C ASP A 18 14.64 1.61 -20.92
N LYS A 19 15.76 0.93 -20.64
CA LYS A 19 16.68 1.30 -19.58
C LYS A 19 17.44 2.62 -19.84
N SER A 20 17.13 3.31 -20.95
CA SER A 20 17.99 4.36 -21.52
C SER A 20 18.02 5.68 -20.78
N ALA A 21 17.16 5.94 -19.82
CA ALA A 21 17.09 7.25 -19.18
C ALA A 21 17.07 7.16 -17.64
N ALA A 22 18.15 6.64 -17.06
CA ALA A 22 18.39 6.85 -15.63
C ALA A 22 18.42 8.34 -15.32
N ALA A 23 17.64 8.80 -14.37
CA ALA A 23 17.66 10.18 -13.91
C ALA A 23 19.07 10.55 -13.41
N ARG A 24 19.56 11.72 -13.76
CA ARG A 24 20.85 12.20 -13.25
C ARG A 24 20.71 12.49 -11.74
N ARG A 25 21.67 12.07 -10.93
CA ARG A 25 21.66 12.29 -9.47
C ARG A 25 21.54 13.76 -9.03
N SER A 26 21.83 14.70 -9.92
CA SER A 26 21.66 16.14 -9.69
C SER A 26 20.22 16.64 -9.94
N GLN A 27 19.33 15.80 -10.47
CA GLN A 27 17.96 16.20 -10.76
C GLN A 27 17.15 16.43 -9.49
N GLU A 28 16.29 17.44 -9.52
CA GLU A 28 15.30 17.67 -8.49
C GLU A 28 14.06 16.81 -8.73
N ILE A 29 13.61 16.13 -7.68
CA ILE A 29 12.43 15.28 -7.70
C ILE A 29 11.39 15.85 -6.75
N ALA A 30 10.19 16.12 -7.29
CA ALA A 30 9.04 16.43 -6.47
C ALA A 30 8.18 15.18 -6.26
N VAL A 31 7.72 14.96 -5.02
CA VAL A 31 6.78 13.91 -4.66
C VAL A 31 5.49 14.57 -4.21
N LEU A 32 4.40 14.36 -4.92
CA LEU A 32 3.07 14.87 -4.61
C LEU A 32 2.33 13.90 -3.70
N GLY A 33 2.16 14.26 -2.44
CA GLY A 33 1.54 13.48 -1.39
C GLY A 33 2.52 13.04 -0.29
N ALA A 34 2.25 13.43 0.96
CA ALA A 34 3.04 13.12 2.16
C ALA A 34 2.46 11.96 3.00
N GLY A 35 1.72 11.03 2.38
CA GLY A 35 1.34 9.77 3.00
C GLY A 35 2.51 8.78 3.04
N ILE A 36 2.28 7.58 3.58
CA ILE A 36 3.34 6.54 3.70
C ILE A 36 3.98 6.21 2.33
N ALA A 37 3.22 6.20 1.25
CA ALA A 37 3.73 5.97 -0.10
C ALA A 37 4.72 7.07 -0.53
N GLY A 38 4.33 8.35 -0.40
CA GLY A 38 5.19 9.46 -0.78
C GLY A 38 6.42 9.59 0.10
N CYS A 39 6.27 9.45 1.42
CA CYS A 39 7.40 9.56 2.36
C CYS A 39 8.43 8.44 2.15
N THR A 40 8.00 7.18 1.94
CA THR A 40 8.92 6.08 1.66
C THR A 40 9.63 6.25 0.31
N ALA A 41 8.92 6.71 -0.73
CA ALA A 41 9.52 6.99 -2.03
C ALA A 41 10.56 8.13 -1.95
N ALA A 42 10.21 9.21 -1.24
CA ALA A 42 11.12 10.35 -1.04
C ALA A 42 12.42 9.91 -0.36
N VAL A 43 12.33 9.09 0.70
CA VAL A 43 13.52 8.57 1.39
C VAL A 43 14.34 7.63 0.52
N ALA A 44 13.69 6.72 -0.21
CA ALA A 44 14.39 5.78 -1.09
C ALA A 44 15.20 6.50 -2.18
N LEU A 45 14.70 7.63 -2.68
CA LEU A 45 15.40 8.49 -3.65
C LEU A 45 16.50 9.33 -2.99
N THR A 46 16.24 9.93 -1.84
CA THR A 46 17.24 10.71 -1.11
C THR A 46 18.45 9.86 -0.74
N ARG A 47 18.26 8.60 -0.34
CA ARG A 47 19.36 7.66 -0.09
C ARG A 47 20.23 7.38 -1.32
N ARG A 48 19.73 7.63 -2.53
CA ARG A 48 20.44 7.53 -3.80
C ARG A 48 21.13 8.83 -4.24
N GLY A 49 21.01 9.88 -3.42
CA GLY A 49 21.63 11.18 -3.66
C GLY A 49 20.80 12.13 -4.52
N PHE A 50 19.52 11.82 -4.77
CA PHE A 50 18.60 12.77 -5.40
C PHE A 50 18.21 13.89 -4.44
N LYS A 51 18.01 15.10 -4.98
CA LYS A 51 17.39 16.21 -4.25
C LYS A 51 15.88 16.04 -4.29
N VAL A 52 15.27 15.73 -3.16
CA VAL A 52 13.83 15.42 -3.09
C VAL A 52 13.12 16.45 -2.24
N ARG A 53 11.92 16.87 -2.68
CA ARG A 53 10.96 17.61 -1.88
C ARG A 53 9.59 16.93 -1.96
N VAL A 54 8.85 17.01 -0.87
CA VAL A 54 7.47 16.49 -0.80
C VAL A 54 6.50 17.67 -0.80
N ILE A 55 5.40 17.53 -1.51
CA ILE A 55 4.34 18.53 -1.62
C ILE A 55 3.04 17.88 -1.16
N ASP A 56 2.32 18.49 -0.23
CA ASP A 56 1.03 17.99 0.25
C ASP A 56 0.11 19.15 0.61
N ARG A 57 -1.20 18.93 0.57
CA ARG A 57 -2.19 19.92 1.01
C ARG A 57 -2.15 20.19 2.51
N TYR A 58 -1.61 19.27 3.30
CA TYR A 58 -1.46 19.40 4.74
C TYR A 58 -0.07 19.87 5.13
N GLU A 59 0.04 20.60 6.24
CA GLU A 59 1.32 21.05 6.81
C GLU A 59 2.15 19.91 7.41
N LEU A 60 1.51 18.82 7.76
CA LEU A 60 2.15 17.68 8.40
C LEU A 60 1.99 16.42 7.56
N ALA A 61 3.03 15.61 7.52
CA ALA A 61 3.00 14.32 6.85
C ALA A 61 2.06 13.33 7.55
N GLY A 62 1.47 12.41 6.76
CA GLY A 62 0.64 11.33 7.25
C GLY A 62 -0.80 11.70 7.61
N CYS A 63 -1.29 12.89 7.23
CA CYS A 63 -2.64 13.34 7.61
C CYS A 63 -3.78 12.66 6.84
N GLY A 64 -3.53 12.09 5.68
CA GLY A 64 -4.50 11.34 4.88
C GLY A 64 -4.77 9.92 5.40
N GLY A 65 -4.82 8.94 4.52
CA GLY A 65 -5.01 7.52 4.86
C GLY A 65 -3.96 6.92 5.79
N SER A 66 -2.82 7.59 5.97
CA SER A 66 -1.72 7.20 6.86
C SER A 66 -1.83 7.76 8.29
N GLY A 67 -2.97 8.33 8.69
CA GLY A 67 -3.10 9.01 9.97
C GLY A 67 -3.65 8.18 11.13
N ASN A 68 -3.73 6.87 11.02
CA ASN A 68 -4.21 6.01 12.10
C ASN A 68 -3.21 5.98 13.28
N ASN A 69 -3.72 5.91 14.50
CA ASN A 69 -2.89 5.79 15.71
C ASN A 69 -2.08 4.49 15.69
N GLN A 70 -2.74 3.39 15.34
CA GLN A 70 -2.11 2.09 15.11
C GLN A 70 -2.55 1.56 13.75
N ALA A 71 -1.62 1.08 12.96
CA ALA A 71 -1.87 0.39 11.70
C ALA A 71 -1.04 -0.90 11.67
N ILE A 72 -1.63 -1.96 11.16
CA ILE A 72 -1.00 -3.27 11.13
C ILE A 72 -0.26 -3.51 9.82
N ILE A 73 0.75 -4.37 9.84
CA ILE A 73 1.29 -4.98 8.63
C ILE A 73 0.49 -6.25 8.38
N TYR A 74 -0.56 -6.13 7.53
CA TYR A 74 -1.51 -7.22 7.30
C TYR A 74 -0.94 -8.31 6.40
N PRO A 75 -0.72 -9.55 6.89
CA PRO A 75 -0.21 -10.66 6.10
C PRO A 75 -1.33 -11.36 5.34
N LYS A 76 -1.39 -11.19 4.03
CA LYS A 76 -2.32 -11.97 3.19
C LYS A 76 -1.56 -12.91 2.28
N LEU A 77 -1.30 -14.12 2.77
CA LEU A 77 -0.74 -15.21 1.99
C LEU A 77 -1.84 -16.03 1.30
N SER A 78 -1.45 -16.86 0.36
CA SER A 78 -2.30 -17.82 -0.32
C SER A 78 -1.47 -19.04 -0.72
N PRO A 79 -2.05 -20.24 -0.76
CA PRO A 79 -1.37 -21.41 -1.30
C PRO A 79 -1.15 -21.33 -2.82
N ARG A 80 -1.86 -20.40 -3.50
CA ARG A 80 -1.78 -20.22 -4.95
C ARG A 80 -0.58 -19.37 -5.35
N ASP A 81 0.05 -19.74 -6.48
CA ASP A 81 1.16 -18.99 -7.06
C ASP A 81 0.67 -18.01 -8.13
N GLN A 82 0.13 -16.88 -7.68
CA GLN A 82 -0.37 -15.77 -8.51
C GLN A 82 0.35 -14.48 -8.15
N ALA A 83 0.29 -13.47 -9.02
CA ALA A 83 0.97 -12.20 -8.81
C ALA A 83 0.62 -11.54 -7.48
N LEU A 84 -0.66 -11.45 -7.11
CA LEU A 84 -1.08 -10.81 -5.85
C LEU A 84 -0.51 -11.49 -4.60
N PRO A 85 -0.62 -12.82 -4.40
CA PRO A 85 0.04 -13.50 -3.28
C PRO A 85 1.57 -13.35 -3.26
N ARG A 86 2.22 -13.40 -4.43
CA ARG A 86 3.69 -13.22 -4.53
C ARG A 86 4.12 -11.81 -4.14
N VAL A 87 3.41 -10.79 -4.61
CA VAL A 87 3.66 -9.39 -4.21
C VAL A 87 3.39 -9.20 -2.72
N ASN A 88 2.31 -9.78 -2.16
CA ASN A 88 2.05 -9.72 -0.71
C ASN A 88 3.20 -10.34 0.09
N LEU A 89 3.68 -11.50 -0.31
CA LEU A 89 4.81 -12.18 0.34
C LEU A 89 6.09 -11.32 0.30
N ALA A 90 6.44 -10.80 -0.87
CA ALA A 90 7.59 -9.91 -1.02
C ALA A 90 7.44 -8.65 -0.16
N ALA A 91 6.23 -8.07 -0.12
CA ALA A 91 5.95 -6.87 0.65
C ALA A 91 6.08 -7.07 2.17
N ILE A 92 5.53 -8.15 2.73
CA ILE A 92 5.64 -8.40 4.18
C ILE A 92 7.07 -8.74 4.60
N LYS A 93 7.83 -9.48 3.78
CA LYS A 93 9.26 -9.74 4.03
C LYS A 93 10.08 -8.46 4.00
N PHE A 94 9.83 -7.58 3.04
CA PHE A 94 10.53 -6.31 2.95
C PHE A 94 10.13 -5.36 4.09
N ALA A 95 8.84 -5.26 4.38
CA ALA A 95 8.30 -4.40 5.43
C ALA A 95 8.80 -4.80 6.83
N SER A 96 8.85 -6.10 7.15
CA SER A 96 9.36 -6.58 8.44
C SER A 96 10.80 -6.13 8.71
N GLN A 97 11.65 -6.11 7.68
CA GLN A 97 13.03 -5.61 7.78
C GLN A 97 13.09 -4.08 7.81
N TYR A 98 12.29 -3.43 6.96
CA TYR A 98 12.26 -1.97 6.84
C TYR A 98 11.86 -1.28 8.15
N TYR A 99 10.89 -1.84 8.89
CA TYR A 99 10.37 -1.24 10.10
C TYR A 99 11.11 -1.59 11.40
N GLN A 100 12.16 -2.41 11.37
CA GLN A 100 12.93 -2.80 12.56
C GLN A 100 13.41 -1.59 13.37
N SER A 101 14.00 -0.60 12.71
CA SER A 101 14.50 0.60 13.39
C SER A 101 13.38 1.46 13.97
N PHE A 102 12.18 1.45 13.37
CA PHE A 102 11.02 2.21 13.87
C PHE A 102 10.42 1.54 15.11
N TRP A 103 10.34 0.23 15.16
CA TRP A 103 9.94 -0.51 16.35
C TRP A 103 10.93 -0.27 17.51
N GLN A 104 12.24 -0.32 17.23
CA GLN A 104 13.27 0.00 18.23
C GLN A 104 13.16 1.42 18.79
N GLN A 105 12.61 2.35 18.02
CA GLN A 105 12.38 3.74 18.42
C GLN A 105 10.99 3.98 19.03
N GLY A 106 10.18 2.93 19.23
CA GLY A 106 8.85 3.02 19.84
C GLY A 106 7.77 3.58 18.92
N LEU A 107 7.97 3.56 17.60
CA LEU A 107 6.95 3.99 16.60
C LEU A 107 6.05 2.84 16.15
N GLY A 108 5.73 1.97 17.04
CA GLY A 108 4.97 0.74 16.91
C GLY A 108 5.64 -0.37 17.69
N GLU A 109 5.20 -1.61 17.47
CA GLU A 109 5.73 -2.76 18.18
C GLU A 109 5.67 -4.02 17.31
N GLN A 110 6.74 -4.81 17.33
CA GLN A 110 6.81 -6.12 16.67
C GLN A 110 6.19 -7.21 17.54
N THR A 111 4.87 -7.16 17.67
CA THR A 111 4.09 -8.06 18.53
C THR A 111 3.77 -9.42 17.92
N GLY A 112 4.12 -9.61 16.65
CA GLY A 112 3.53 -10.65 15.84
C GLY A 112 2.11 -10.31 15.36
N VAL A 113 1.59 -11.14 14.47
CA VAL A 113 0.21 -11.07 13.95
C VAL A 113 -0.36 -12.49 13.89
N LEU A 114 -1.45 -12.73 14.60
CA LEU A 114 -2.30 -13.93 14.47
C LEU A 114 -3.36 -13.66 13.42
N VAL A 115 -3.52 -14.56 12.46
CA VAL A 115 -4.63 -14.54 11.49
C VAL A 115 -5.51 -15.75 11.74
N LEU A 116 -6.75 -15.50 12.15
CA LEU A 116 -7.78 -16.52 12.38
C LEU A 116 -8.54 -16.79 11.07
N PRO A 117 -9.01 -18.00 10.84
CA PRO A 117 -9.74 -18.33 9.62
C PRO A 117 -11.18 -17.80 9.69
N GLU A 118 -11.59 -17.04 8.68
CA GLU A 118 -12.95 -16.52 8.54
C GLU A 118 -14.00 -17.63 8.29
N HIS A 119 -13.56 -18.80 7.80
CA HIS A 119 -14.42 -19.94 7.48
C HIS A 119 -13.58 -21.22 7.27
N THR A 120 -14.27 -22.39 7.19
CA THR A 120 -13.62 -23.72 7.07
C THR A 120 -12.64 -23.84 5.90
N LYS A 121 -12.95 -23.23 4.75
CA LYS A 121 -12.03 -23.22 3.60
C LYS A 121 -10.76 -22.47 3.89
N ALA A 122 -10.82 -21.34 4.60
CA ALA A 122 -9.64 -20.60 5.02
C ALA A 122 -8.74 -21.44 5.93
N ALA A 123 -9.32 -22.24 6.83
CA ALA A 123 -8.57 -23.17 7.67
C ALA A 123 -7.80 -24.23 6.85
N ALA A 124 -8.38 -24.74 5.76
CA ALA A 124 -7.67 -25.64 4.85
C ALA A 124 -6.53 -24.94 4.11
N ASP A 125 -6.75 -23.72 3.60
CA ASP A 125 -5.70 -22.92 2.97
C ASP A 125 -4.56 -22.60 3.96
N PHE A 126 -4.84 -22.41 5.24
CA PHE A 126 -3.82 -22.17 6.28
C PHE A 126 -2.87 -23.36 6.46
N ARG A 127 -3.39 -24.59 6.43
CA ARG A 127 -2.54 -25.80 6.47
C ARG A 127 -1.61 -25.88 5.27
N LEU A 128 -2.13 -25.61 4.06
CA LEU A 128 -1.33 -25.58 2.83
C LEU A 128 -0.25 -24.47 2.86
N ILE A 129 -0.58 -23.32 3.42
CA ILE A 129 0.39 -22.22 3.61
C ILE A 129 1.48 -22.65 4.59
N ALA A 130 1.13 -23.25 5.73
CA ALA A 130 2.08 -23.71 6.71
C ALA A 130 3.02 -24.79 6.15
N GLU A 131 2.51 -25.75 5.38
CA GLU A 131 3.31 -26.76 4.68
C GLU A 131 4.28 -26.11 3.70
N ARG A 132 3.81 -25.16 2.88
CA ARG A 132 4.65 -24.43 1.90
C ARG A 132 5.81 -23.68 2.56
N PHE A 133 5.62 -23.16 3.76
CA PHE A 133 6.61 -22.38 4.49
C PHE A 133 7.18 -23.08 5.72
N ALA A 134 7.07 -24.41 5.81
CA ALA A 134 7.52 -25.18 6.97
C ALA A 134 9.00 -24.92 7.36
N ASN A 135 9.85 -24.60 6.39
CA ASN A 135 11.27 -24.25 6.60
C ASN A 135 11.50 -22.76 6.92
N GLN A 136 10.44 -21.97 7.10
CA GLN A 136 10.51 -20.53 7.38
C GLN A 136 9.60 -20.18 8.58
N PRO A 137 9.82 -20.74 9.79
CA PRO A 137 8.95 -20.51 10.95
C PRO A 137 8.97 -19.05 11.42
N ASP A 138 10.03 -18.30 11.15
CA ASP A 138 10.13 -16.87 11.43
C ASP A 138 9.25 -16.03 10.51
N LEU A 139 8.84 -16.57 9.36
CA LEU A 139 7.88 -15.92 8.47
C LEU A 139 6.46 -16.23 8.89
N VAL A 140 6.12 -17.50 8.99
CA VAL A 140 4.76 -17.96 9.33
C VAL A 140 4.79 -19.36 9.91
N LYS A 141 3.98 -19.61 10.94
CA LYS A 141 3.71 -20.93 11.49
C LYS A 141 2.22 -21.13 11.75
N LEU A 142 1.77 -22.38 11.70
CA LEU A 142 0.42 -22.78 12.14
C LEU A 142 0.44 -23.04 13.63
N CYS A 143 -0.46 -22.42 14.37
CA CYS A 143 -0.63 -22.59 15.80
C CYS A 143 -1.99 -23.22 16.08
N GLY A 144 -2.05 -24.17 17.02
CA GLY A 144 -3.28 -24.73 17.56
C GLY A 144 -3.85 -23.88 18.70
N ASN A 145 -5.06 -24.20 19.17
CA ASN A 145 -5.81 -23.42 20.16
C ASN A 145 -5.00 -23.00 21.39
N THR A 146 -4.35 -23.92 22.08
CA THR A 146 -3.57 -23.60 23.30
C THR A 146 -2.43 -22.63 22.99
N GLU A 147 -1.64 -22.90 21.93
CA GLU A 147 -0.51 -22.06 21.55
C GLU A 147 -0.96 -20.65 21.10
N LEU A 148 -2.06 -20.56 20.34
CA LEU A 148 -2.56 -19.27 19.87
C LEU A 148 -3.07 -18.39 21.02
N SER A 149 -3.71 -18.96 22.05
CA SER A 149 -4.15 -18.24 23.25
C SER A 149 -2.98 -17.77 24.11
N GLU A 150 -1.92 -18.58 24.24
CA GLU A 150 -0.68 -18.19 24.90
C GLU A 150 0.01 -17.01 24.18
N ILE A 151 0.09 -17.05 22.85
CA ILE A 151 0.63 -15.97 22.01
C ILE A 151 -0.25 -14.72 22.13
N ALA A 152 -1.58 -14.88 22.08
CA ALA A 152 -2.51 -13.76 22.18
C ALA A 152 -2.48 -13.11 23.58
N GLY A 153 -2.24 -13.89 24.64
CA GLY A 153 -2.33 -13.45 26.03
C GLY A 153 -3.77 -13.35 26.56
N ILE A 154 -4.74 -13.79 25.78
CA ILE A 154 -6.15 -13.91 26.12
C ILE A 154 -6.69 -15.25 25.59
N ASP A 155 -7.75 -15.76 26.19
CA ASP A 155 -8.38 -17.00 25.73
C ASP A 155 -9.10 -16.76 24.40
N LEU A 156 -8.76 -17.57 23.40
CA LEU A 156 -9.39 -17.56 22.08
C LEU A 156 -10.06 -18.92 21.84
N GLN A 157 -11.18 -18.90 21.11
CA GLN A 157 -11.95 -20.12 20.82
C GLN A 157 -11.58 -20.76 19.47
N ALA A 158 -10.83 -20.07 18.62
CA ALA A 158 -10.39 -20.61 17.34
C ALA A 158 -9.53 -21.87 17.52
N ASP A 159 -9.74 -22.89 16.69
CA ASP A 159 -8.98 -24.14 16.72
C ASP A 159 -7.56 -24.00 16.19
N LEU A 160 -7.33 -23.05 15.29
CA LEU A 160 -6.03 -22.81 14.65
C LEU A 160 -5.91 -21.37 14.13
N ALA A 161 -4.67 -20.92 13.98
CA ALA A 161 -4.34 -19.64 13.37
C ALA A 161 -3.01 -19.72 12.61
N LEU A 162 -2.79 -18.81 11.67
CA LEU A 162 -1.43 -18.52 11.17
C LEU A 162 -0.82 -17.42 12.03
N TYR A 163 0.35 -17.68 12.55
CA TYR A 163 1.15 -16.70 13.31
C TYR A 163 2.33 -16.20 12.48
N PHE A 164 2.49 -14.88 12.43
CA PHE A 164 3.56 -14.16 11.72
C PHE A 164 4.42 -13.41 12.73
N PRO A 165 5.46 -14.04 13.31
CA PRO A 165 6.22 -13.47 14.43
C PRO A 165 6.98 -12.19 14.10
N SER A 166 7.39 -12.02 12.85
CA SER A 166 8.17 -10.86 12.39
C SER A 166 7.35 -9.61 12.05
N LEU A 167 6.03 -9.66 12.21
CA LEU A 167 5.11 -8.55 11.93
C LEU A 167 4.62 -7.89 13.22
N GLY A 168 3.74 -6.89 13.10
CA GLY A 168 3.19 -6.16 14.22
C GLY A 168 2.40 -4.94 13.77
N TRP A 169 2.37 -3.92 14.63
CA TRP A 169 1.69 -2.67 14.37
C TRP A 169 2.66 -1.48 14.37
N LEU A 170 2.22 -0.37 13.78
CA LEU A 170 3.01 0.83 13.52
C LEU A 170 2.18 2.08 13.79
N GLN A 171 2.84 3.20 14.04
CA GLN A 171 2.29 4.55 14.05
C GLN A 171 2.61 5.25 12.71
N PRO A 172 1.82 5.05 11.65
CA PRO A 172 2.24 5.44 10.30
C PRO A 172 2.37 6.96 10.14
N GLN A 173 1.59 7.77 10.86
CA GLN A 173 1.73 9.22 10.82
C GLN A 173 3.07 9.68 11.42
N ALA A 174 3.44 9.15 12.58
CA ALA A 174 4.70 9.45 13.24
C ALA A 174 5.88 9.00 12.36
N ILE A 175 5.77 7.81 11.74
CA ILE A 175 6.78 7.30 10.80
C ILE A 175 6.93 8.23 9.60
N CYS A 176 5.83 8.70 8.98
CA CYS A 176 5.91 9.65 7.87
C CYS A 176 6.67 10.91 8.25
N ARG A 177 6.36 11.49 9.41
CA ARG A 177 7.05 12.69 9.93
C ARG A 177 8.53 12.43 10.18
N GLN A 178 8.84 11.31 10.81
CA GLN A 178 10.22 10.94 11.11
C GLN A 178 11.04 10.66 9.85
N LEU A 179 10.47 9.98 8.85
CA LEU A 179 11.12 9.75 7.56
C LEU A 179 11.58 11.06 6.91
N LEU A 180 10.70 12.07 6.85
CA LEU A 180 11.05 13.35 6.26
C LEU A 180 12.09 14.10 7.13
N ALA A 181 11.92 14.11 8.44
CA ALA A 181 12.82 14.81 9.36
C ALA A 181 14.25 14.22 9.38
N GLN A 182 14.38 12.89 9.50
CA GLN A 182 15.67 12.22 9.53
C GLN A 182 16.49 12.39 8.26
N HIS A 183 15.82 12.53 7.12
CA HIS A 183 16.48 12.72 5.82
C HIS A 183 16.47 14.18 5.35
N GLN A 184 16.03 15.12 6.21
CA GLN A 184 15.97 16.56 5.92
C GLN A 184 15.22 16.87 4.62
N ILE A 185 14.16 16.11 4.33
CA ILE A 185 13.34 16.28 3.14
C ILE A 185 12.30 17.37 3.41
N PRO A 186 12.31 18.48 2.66
CA PRO A 186 11.36 19.56 2.87
C PRO A 186 9.93 19.11 2.49
N LEU A 187 8.96 19.47 3.32
CA LEU A 187 7.52 19.35 3.06
C LEU A 187 6.97 20.74 2.75
N ILE A 188 6.43 20.89 1.55
CA ILE A 188 5.81 22.12 1.07
C ILE A 188 4.30 21.93 1.14
N LYS A 189 3.60 22.84 1.84
CA LYS A 189 2.15 22.87 1.86
C LYS A 189 1.63 23.50 0.58
N ALA A 190 0.96 22.72 -0.26
CA ALA A 190 0.26 23.19 -1.45
C ALA A 190 -0.79 22.17 -1.91
N ASP A 191 -1.99 22.64 -2.24
CA ASP A 191 -3.06 21.81 -2.83
C ASP A 191 -2.99 21.89 -4.35
N ILE A 192 -2.34 20.91 -4.97
CA ILE A 192 -2.08 20.87 -6.40
C ILE A 192 -3.32 20.42 -7.17
N GLN A 193 -3.78 21.28 -8.08
CA GLN A 193 -4.99 21.07 -8.90
C GLN A 193 -4.64 20.56 -10.31
N SER A 194 -3.49 20.95 -10.85
CA SER A 194 -3.08 20.51 -12.18
C SER A 194 -1.56 20.46 -12.31
N ILE A 195 -1.10 19.65 -13.28
CA ILE A 195 0.30 19.56 -13.65
C ILE A 195 0.46 19.70 -15.17
N ARG A 196 1.52 20.34 -15.62
CA ARG A 196 1.83 20.56 -17.03
C ARG A 196 3.32 20.37 -17.28
N HIS A 197 3.68 19.66 -18.33
CA HIS A 197 5.06 19.52 -18.76
C HIS A 197 5.39 20.60 -19.81
N ALA A 198 6.43 21.40 -19.52
CA ALA A 198 6.97 22.37 -20.43
C ALA A 198 8.45 22.62 -20.11
N ASP A 199 9.25 22.93 -21.11
CA ASP A 199 10.69 23.29 -20.95
C ASP A 199 11.49 22.23 -20.18
N GLY A 200 11.13 20.95 -20.36
CA GLY A 200 11.78 19.81 -19.68
C GLY A 200 11.41 19.64 -18.20
N GLN A 201 10.43 20.39 -17.70
CA GLN A 201 9.99 20.35 -16.29
C GLN A 201 8.47 20.15 -16.16
N TRP A 202 8.06 19.59 -15.04
CA TRP A 202 6.70 19.54 -14.58
C TRP A 202 6.40 20.77 -13.73
N HIS A 203 5.47 21.60 -14.19
CA HIS A 203 4.92 22.75 -13.49
C HIS A 203 3.66 22.35 -12.74
N LEU A 204 3.60 22.65 -11.45
CA LEU A 204 2.48 22.31 -10.58
C LEU A 204 1.71 23.58 -10.25
N SER A 205 0.38 23.55 -10.46
CA SER A 205 -0.50 24.70 -10.20
C SER A 205 -1.39 24.42 -9.00
N CYS A 206 -1.41 25.36 -8.05
CA CYS A 206 -2.23 25.34 -6.84
C CYS A 206 -3.59 25.98 -7.09
N SER A 207 -4.53 25.84 -6.14
CA SER A 207 -5.73 26.65 -6.07
C SER A 207 -5.39 28.11 -5.75
N ASP A 208 -6.19 29.07 -6.25
CA ASP A 208 -5.98 30.51 -6.04
C ASP A 208 -5.96 30.94 -4.56
N GLN A 209 -6.44 30.09 -3.64
CA GLN A 209 -6.45 30.35 -2.20
C GLN A 209 -5.10 30.08 -1.51
N ASP A 210 -4.18 29.36 -2.15
CA ASP A 210 -2.88 28.96 -1.59
C ASP A 210 -1.71 29.87 -2.04
N LEU A 211 -1.99 30.99 -2.72
CA LEU A 211 -1.00 31.95 -3.20
C LEU A 211 -0.36 32.77 -2.05
N SER A 212 0.27 32.10 -1.11
CA SER A 212 1.37 32.71 -0.36
C SER A 212 2.60 32.75 -1.26
N GLN A 213 3.37 33.85 -1.23
CA GLN A 213 4.45 34.22 -2.17
C GLN A 213 5.52 33.16 -2.51
N ALA A 214 5.46 31.97 -1.92
CA ALA A 214 6.40 30.86 -2.13
C ALA A 214 5.95 29.82 -3.17
N THR A 215 4.72 29.90 -3.70
CA THR A 215 4.13 28.87 -4.57
C THR A 215 4.17 29.19 -6.05
N ASP A 216 4.62 30.38 -6.44
CA ASP A 216 4.59 30.86 -7.83
C ASP A 216 5.45 30.07 -8.83
N ASN A 217 6.33 29.15 -8.36
CA ASN A 217 7.22 28.38 -9.22
C ASN A 217 7.47 26.95 -8.71
N LEU A 218 6.41 26.20 -8.41
CA LEU A 218 6.58 24.77 -8.14
C LEU A 218 6.82 24.02 -9.45
N SER A 219 8.09 23.77 -9.78
CA SER A 219 8.47 22.97 -10.95
C SER A 219 9.50 21.92 -10.58
N SER A 220 9.56 20.82 -11.30
CA SER A 220 10.52 19.74 -11.08
C SER A 220 10.80 18.98 -12.37
N GLU A 221 12.03 18.56 -12.59
CA GLU A 221 12.40 17.72 -13.75
C GLU A 221 11.75 16.34 -13.67
N THR A 222 11.58 15.79 -12.47
CA THR A 222 10.91 14.52 -12.21
C THR A 222 9.80 14.70 -11.19
N LEU A 223 8.62 14.17 -11.49
CA LEU A 223 7.45 14.23 -10.62
C LEU A 223 6.93 12.83 -10.30
N ILE A 224 6.68 12.58 -9.02
CA ILE A 224 6.05 11.35 -8.53
C ILE A 224 4.67 11.68 -7.96
N ILE A 225 3.62 11.11 -8.52
CA ILE A 225 2.24 11.25 -8.05
C ILE A 225 1.99 10.18 -6.98
N ALA A 226 1.87 10.59 -5.71
CA ALA A 226 1.66 9.71 -4.55
C ALA A 226 0.51 10.18 -3.64
N ASN A 227 -0.40 11.04 -4.15
CA ASN A 227 -1.52 11.64 -3.44
C ASN A 227 -2.79 10.77 -3.44
N ALA A 228 -2.63 9.46 -3.50
CA ALA A 228 -3.68 8.45 -3.40
C ALA A 228 -4.82 8.65 -4.43
N TYR A 229 -6.10 8.74 -3.99
CA TYR A 229 -7.25 8.86 -4.89
C TYR A 229 -7.30 10.22 -5.60
N ASP A 230 -6.74 11.27 -4.99
CA ASP A 230 -6.75 12.62 -5.55
C ASP A 230 -5.92 12.73 -6.85
N CYS A 231 -5.07 11.73 -7.14
CA CYS A 231 -4.39 11.65 -8.43
C CYS A 231 -5.35 11.62 -9.62
N LEU A 232 -6.60 11.19 -9.43
CA LEU A 232 -7.61 11.17 -10.52
C LEU A 232 -8.05 12.57 -10.97
N ALA A 233 -7.83 13.61 -10.18
CA ALA A 233 -8.06 14.99 -10.58
C ALA A 233 -7.03 15.47 -11.62
N LEU A 234 -5.86 14.83 -11.67
CA LEU A 234 -4.82 15.15 -12.62
C LEU A 234 -5.09 14.44 -13.97
N LYS A 235 -5.11 15.20 -15.06
CA LYS A 235 -5.37 14.66 -16.42
C LYS A 235 -4.49 13.45 -16.76
N GLN A 236 -3.21 13.48 -16.32
CA GLN A 236 -2.21 12.48 -16.63
C GLN A 236 -2.45 11.12 -15.95
N SER A 237 -3.19 11.09 -14.86
CA SER A 237 -3.50 9.87 -14.09
C SER A 237 -4.98 9.54 -13.98
N SER A 238 -5.87 10.33 -14.63
CA SER A 238 -7.32 10.15 -14.61
C SER A 238 -7.81 8.82 -15.21
N PHE A 239 -6.99 8.15 -16.02
CA PHE A 239 -7.30 6.85 -16.64
C PHE A 239 -7.26 5.68 -15.64
N LEU A 240 -6.71 5.86 -14.46
CA LEU A 240 -6.52 4.79 -13.49
C LEU A 240 -7.86 4.36 -12.86
N PRO A 241 -8.16 3.04 -12.84
CA PRO A 241 -9.41 2.53 -12.27
C PRO A 241 -9.31 2.41 -10.75
N LEU A 242 -9.19 3.55 -10.07
CA LEU A 242 -9.12 3.63 -8.64
C LEU A 242 -10.50 3.78 -8.01
N THR A 243 -10.66 3.22 -6.83
CA THR A 243 -11.86 3.36 -6.01
C THR A 243 -11.48 3.97 -4.66
N GLN A 244 -12.20 5.02 -4.28
CA GLN A 244 -12.13 5.58 -2.95
C GLN A 244 -13.04 4.77 -2.02
N LEU A 245 -12.45 4.21 -0.97
CA LEU A 245 -13.16 3.36 -0.03
C LEU A 245 -12.98 3.92 1.38
N ARG A 246 -14.08 4.41 1.97
CA ARG A 246 -14.08 4.89 3.34
C ARG A 246 -13.90 3.72 4.30
N GLY A 247 -13.11 3.94 5.35
CA GLY A 247 -12.98 3.02 6.47
C GLY A 247 -12.83 3.78 7.76
N GLN A 248 -13.52 3.30 8.80
CA GLN A 248 -13.39 3.79 10.15
C GLN A 248 -12.71 2.74 11.01
N ILE A 249 -11.76 3.17 11.82
CA ILE A 249 -11.25 2.42 12.96
C ILE A 249 -11.95 2.91 14.23
N THR A 250 -11.99 2.05 15.23
CA THR A 250 -12.51 2.33 16.56
C THR A 250 -11.39 2.17 17.57
N ASP A 251 -11.19 3.15 18.42
CA ASP A 251 -10.27 3.07 19.55
C ASP A 251 -11.08 2.66 20.80
N ILE A 252 -10.84 1.44 21.29
CA ILE A 252 -11.54 0.84 22.44
C ILE A 252 -10.70 1.04 23.68
N PRO A 253 -11.21 1.65 24.77
CA PRO A 253 -10.50 1.73 26.03
C PRO A 253 -10.11 0.36 26.56
N SER A 254 -8.88 0.20 27.00
CA SER A 254 -8.41 -1.04 27.58
C SER A 254 -9.13 -1.33 28.91
N ASN A 255 -9.47 -2.59 29.17
CA ASN A 255 -9.97 -3.10 30.44
C ASN A 255 -9.03 -4.19 30.98
N HIS A 256 -9.34 -4.78 32.13
CA HIS A 256 -8.50 -5.82 32.74
C HIS A 256 -8.29 -7.05 31.85
N SER A 257 -9.34 -7.48 31.13
CA SER A 257 -9.30 -8.71 30.32
C SER A 257 -8.58 -8.47 28.99
N ILE A 258 -9.03 -7.50 28.16
CA ILE A 258 -8.41 -7.23 26.87
C ILE A 258 -7.02 -6.57 27.00
N GLY A 259 -6.72 -5.93 28.13
CA GLY A 259 -5.41 -5.37 28.42
C GLY A 259 -4.27 -6.39 28.46
N ALA A 260 -4.59 -7.69 28.59
CA ALA A 260 -3.64 -8.79 28.49
C ALA A 260 -3.25 -9.15 27.05
N LEU A 261 -3.92 -8.59 26.02
CA LEU A 261 -3.63 -8.84 24.62
C LEU A 261 -2.19 -8.45 24.26
N LYS A 262 -1.40 -9.40 23.77
CA LYS A 262 0.03 -9.26 23.48
C LYS A 262 0.36 -9.15 21.98
N THR A 263 -0.54 -9.61 21.09
CA THR A 263 -0.30 -9.67 19.65
C THR A 263 -1.47 -9.09 18.88
N VAL A 264 -1.24 -8.72 17.62
CA VAL A 264 -2.32 -8.32 16.71
C VAL A 264 -3.15 -9.55 16.35
N ILE A 265 -4.47 -9.45 16.44
CA ILE A 265 -5.41 -10.48 15.95
C ILE A 265 -6.11 -9.96 14.70
N CYS A 266 -6.16 -10.77 13.66
CA CYS A 266 -6.86 -10.52 12.39
C CYS A 266 -7.84 -11.65 12.09
N GLY A 267 -9.01 -11.32 11.58
CA GLY A 267 -10.06 -12.20 11.08
C GLY A 267 -10.97 -11.40 10.16
N GLU A 268 -12.26 -11.31 10.45
CA GLU A 268 -13.22 -10.42 9.78
C GLU A 268 -12.82 -8.94 9.89
N GLY A 269 -12.15 -8.57 10.99
CA GLY A 269 -11.47 -7.32 11.21
C GLY A 269 -10.10 -7.54 11.83
N TYR A 270 -9.59 -6.54 12.55
CA TYR A 270 -8.36 -6.67 13.34
C TYR A 270 -8.47 -5.91 14.65
N ILE A 271 -7.67 -6.33 15.62
CA ILE A 271 -7.41 -5.57 16.85
C ILE A 271 -5.93 -5.60 17.18
N THR A 272 -5.43 -4.48 17.74
CA THR A 272 -4.03 -4.34 18.16
C THR A 272 -3.91 -4.47 19.68
N PRO A 273 -2.74 -4.86 20.23
CA PRO A 273 -2.42 -4.62 21.63
C PRO A 273 -2.62 -3.15 22.02
N GLN A 274 -2.79 -2.92 23.32
CA GLN A 274 -3.04 -1.55 23.79
C GLN A 274 -1.86 -0.62 23.48
N HIS A 275 -2.21 0.61 23.11
CA HIS A 275 -1.30 1.74 23.01
C HIS A 275 -1.97 2.96 23.65
N GLN A 276 -1.29 3.60 24.59
CA GLN A 276 -1.82 4.77 25.33
C GLN A 276 -3.20 4.51 25.97
N GLY A 277 -3.40 3.30 26.51
CA GLY A 277 -4.63 2.91 27.22
C GLY A 277 -5.81 2.52 26.32
N SER A 278 -5.62 2.39 25.00
CA SER A 278 -6.66 1.93 24.07
C SER A 278 -6.14 0.92 23.05
N HIS A 279 -7.06 0.15 22.49
CA HIS A 279 -6.83 -0.79 21.39
C HIS A 279 -7.47 -0.24 20.12
N SER A 280 -6.76 -0.23 19.00
CA SER A 280 -7.37 0.12 17.71
C SER A 280 -7.97 -1.13 17.07
N CYS A 281 -9.25 -1.12 16.76
CA CYS A 281 -9.92 -2.18 16.04
C CYS A 281 -10.59 -1.67 14.76
N GLY A 282 -10.78 -2.57 13.79
CA GLY A 282 -11.43 -2.23 12.54
C GLY A 282 -11.11 -3.19 11.39
N ALA A 283 -11.52 -2.81 10.23
CA ALA A 283 -12.11 -1.51 9.95
C ALA A 283 -13.29 -1.67 9.00
N THR A 284 -14.22 -0.75 9.07
CA THR A 284 -15.34 -0.75 8.12
C THR A 284 -14.89 -0.52 6.68
N TYR A 285 -15.75 -0.92 5.72
CA TYR A 285 -15.55 -0.78 4.27
C TYR A 285 -16.82 -0.18 3.64
N ASN A 286 -16.91 1.16 3.63
CA ASN A 286 -18.10 1.85 3.19
C ASN A 286 -17.87 2.46 1.79
N LYS A 287 -18.37 1.77 0.76
CA LYS A 287 -18.34 2.29 -0.61
C LYS A 287 -19.43 3.34 -0.80
N GLY A 288 -19.09 4.45 -1.46
CA GLY A 288 -20.07 5.52 -1.76
C GLY A 288 -20.40 6.45 -0.59
N LEU A 289 -19.70 6.31 0.54
CA LEU A 289 -19.85 7.22 1.67
C LEU A 289 -18.67 8.20 1.71
N PHE A 290 -18.98 9.49 1.46
CA PHE A 290 -17.95 10.55 1.30
C PHE A 290 -17.94 11.51 2.51
N THR A 291 -17.61 10.97 3.68
CA THR A 291 -17.38 11.75 4.91
C THR A 291 -16.26 11.15 5.74
N THR A 292 -15.48 11.99 6.41
CA THR A 292 -14.47 11.59 7.39
C THR A 292 -14.97 11.71 8.83
N GLN A 293 -16.25 12.06 9.02
CA GLN A 293 -16.85 12.07 10.35
C GLN A 293 -16.92 10.65 10.92
N VAL A 294 -16.59 10.50 12.20
CA VAL A 294 -16.73 9.27 12.95
C VAL A 294 -18.21 9.01 13.22
N ARG A 295 -18.64 7.76 13.09
CA ARG A 295 -20.06 7.36 13.21
C ARG A 295 -20.20 6.20 14.19
N GLU A 296 -21.19 6.23 15.05
CA GLU A 296 -21.52 5.16 15.99
C GLU A 296 -21.84 3.85 15.27
N ALA A 297 -22.53 3.90 14.13
CA ALA A 297 -22.84 2.72 13.33
C ALA A 297 -21.57 1.99 12.83
N ASP A 298 -20.47 2.71 12.59
CA ASP A 298 -19.19 2.10 12.22
C ASP A 298 -18.47 1.55 13.45
N HIS A 299 -18.64 2.13 14.64
CA HIS A 299 -18.16 1.54 15.89
C HIS A 299 -18.86 0.20 16.15
N GLN A 300 -20.18 0.17 16.02
CA GLN A 300 -20.98 -1.06 16.16
C GLN A 300 -20.50 -2.13 15.17
N ALA A 301 -20.35 -1.79 13.89
CA ALA A 301 -19.87 -2.73 12.87
C ALA A 301 -18.47 -3.28 13.18
N ASN A 302 -17.55 -2.44 13.67
CA ASN A 302 -16.23 -2.90 14.07
C ASN A 302 -16.27 -3.86 15.27
N LEU A 303 -17.14 -3.62 16.26
CA LEU A 303 -17.33 -4.56 17.39
C LEU A 303 -17.95 -5.88 16.92
N GLU A 304 -18.91 -5.85 16.02
CA GLU A 304 -19.51 -7.04 15.42
C GLU A 304 -18.47 -7.87 14.64
N GLN A 305 -17.55 -7.22 13.92
CA GLN A 305 -16.43 -7.92 13.27
C GLN A 305 -15.51 -8.60 14.30
N MET A 306 -15.27 -7.99 15.47
CA MET A 306 -14.48 -8.63 16.53
C MET A 306 -15.19 -9.87 17.09
N ALA A 307 -16.49 -9.79 17.33
CA ALA A 307 -17.29 -10.92 17.77
C ALA A 307 -17.35 -12.05 16.71
N ALA A 308 -17.45 -11.69 15.44
CA ALA A 308 -17.39 -12.65 14.33
C ALA A 308 -16.00 -13.27 14.13
N THR A 309 -14.94 -12.56 14.54
CA THR A 309 -13.57 -13.06 14.48
C THR A 309 -13.33 -14.16 15.50
N ASP A 310 -13.71 -13.93 16.78
CA ASP A 310 -13.58 -14.92 17.87
C ASP A 310 -14.44 -14.52 19.07
N LEU A 311 -15.17 -15.48 19.65
CA LEU A 311 -16.04 -15.23 20.79
C LEU A 311 -15.26 -14.89 22.07
N GLY A 312 -14.10 -15.51 22.30
CA GLY A 312 -13.23 -15.19 23.42
C GLY A 312 -12.69 -13.75 23.35
N LEU A 313 -12.41 -13.27 22.13
CA LEU A 313 -12.05 -11.87 21.89
C LEU A 313 -13.22 -10.93 22.24
N ALA A 314 -14.46 -11.27 21.85
CA ALA A 314 -15.64 -10.48 22.20
C ALA A 314 -15.89 -10.44 23.71
N GLU A 315 -15.73 -11.57 24.40
CA GLU A 315 -15.85 -11.67 25.86
C GLU A 315 -14.78 -10.80 26.56
N ALA A 316 -13.53 -10.84 26.09
CA ALA A 316 -12.45 -10.02 26.64
C ALA A 316 -12.69 -8.50 26.43
N LEU A 317 -13.26 -8.10 25.30
CA LEU A 317 -13.65 -6.72 25.05
C LEU A 317 -14.76 -6.25 25.97
N GLY A 318 -15.73 -7.12 26.26
CA GLY A 318 -16.91 -6.80 27.05
C GLY A 318 -17.81 -5.72 26.41
N PRO A 319 -18.87 -5.32 27.12
CA PRO A 319 -19.83 -4.34 26.59
C PRO A 319 -19.20 -2.95 26.45
N GLN A 320 -19.46 -2.28 25.32
CA GLN A 320 -18.93 -0.97 25.00
C GLN A 320 -20.03 0.08 24.87
N ASN A 321 -19.80 1.28 25.36
CA ASN A 321 -20.69 2.41 25.15
C ASN A 321 -20.29 3.17 23.87
N LEU A 322 -21.03 2.97 22.78
CA LEU A 322 -20.71 3.48 21.45
C LEU A 322 -20.50 5.00 21.41
N SER A 323 -21.32 5.75 22.18
CA SER A 323 -21.25 7.22 22.20
C SER A 323 -20.00 7.79 22.86
N ARG A 324 -19.24 6.94 23.57
CA ARG A 324 -17.96 7.30 24.23
C ARG A 324 -16.74 6.80 23.48
N LEU A 325 -16.94 5.98 22.44
CA LEU A 325 -15.82 5.47 21.67
C LEU A 325 -15.25 6.57 20.75
N CYS A 326 -13.93 6.63 20.72
CA CYS A 326 -13.20 7.44 19.76
C CYS A 326 -12.82 6.60 18.54
N GLY A 327 -12.30 7.26 17.52
CA GLY A 327 -11.84 6.58 16.33
C GLY A 327 -11.47 7.55 15.23
N ARG A 328 -11.16 7.02 14.07
CA ARG A 328 -10.80 7.80 12.90
C ARG A 328 -11.39 7.20 11.64
N ALA A 329 -11.97 8.04 10.81
CA ALA A 329 -12.43 7.66 9.48
C ALA A 329 -11.60 8.37 8.41
N ASN A 330 -11.22 7.63 7.37
CA ASN A 330 -10.55 8.19 6.20
C ASN A 330 -10.72 7.25 5.00
N TYR A 331 -10.14 7.65 3.87
CA TYR A 331 -10.27 6.94 2.61
C TYR A 331 -9.05 6.09 2.29
N ARG A 332 -9.30 4.88 1.82
CA ARG A 332 -8.34 4.01 1.15
C ARG A 332 -8.46 4.20 -0.35
N CYS A 333 -7.34 4.23 -1.03
CA CYS A 333 -7.27 4.23 -2.49
C CYS A 333 -6.99 2.81 -2.97
N THR A 334 -7.99 2.16 -3.55
CA THR A 334 -7.90 0.75 -3.99
C THR A 334 -7.95 0.62 -5.50
N THR A 335 -7.25 -0.37 -6.01
CA THR A 335 -7.28 -0.80 -7.42
C THR A 335 -8.27 -1.95 -7.58
N ARG A 336 -8.73 -2.20 -8.81
CA ARG A 336 -9.66 -3.31 -9.11
C ARG A 336 -9.05 -4.70 -8.92
N ASP A 337 -7.72 -4.82 -8.89
CA ASP A 337 -6.97 -6.07 -8.71
C ASP A 337 -6.23 -6.17 -7.37
N TYR A 338 -6.45 -5.19 -6.49
CA TYR A 338 -5.84 -5.08 -5.15
C TYR A 338 -4.31 -4.98 -5.12
N LEU A 339 -3.64 -4.88 -6.27
CA LEU A 339 -2.22 -4.61 -6.36
C LEU A 339 -1.94 -3.10 -6.36
N PRO A 340 -0.87 -2.63 -5.74
CA PRO A 340 -0.46 -1.22 -5.81
C PRO A 340 -0.11 -0.83 -7.25
N ILE A 341 0.00 0.47 -7.49
CA ILE A 341 0.43 1.04 -8.76
C ILE A 341 1.78 1.70 -8.54
N VAL A 342 2.78 1.26 -9.29
CA VAL A 342 4.13 1.82 -9.26
C VAL A 342 4.78 1.79 -10.64
N GLY A 343 5.39 2.90 -11.05
CA GLY A 343 6.12 3.01 -12.31
C GLY A 343 5.82 4.28 -13.09
N GLN A 344 6.38 4.38 -14.28
CA GLN A 344 6.22 5.54 -15.15
C GLN A 344 4.80 5.63 -15.71
N VAL A 345 4.26 6.85 -15.80
CA VAL A 345 2.91 7.11 -16.29
C VAL A 345 2.89 6.99 -17.82
N PRO A 346 2.02 6.14 -18.41
CA PRO A 346 1.93 6.01 -19.86
C PRO A 346 1.39 7.28 -20.53
N ASP A 347 1.87 7.56 -21.73
CA ASP A 347 1.18 8.45 -22.66
C ASP A 347 -0.03 7.70 -23.23
N VAL A 348 -1.19 7.95 -22.63
CA VAL A 348 -2.39 7.15 -22.89
C VAL A 348 -2.83 7.19 -24.37
N PRO A 349 -2.93 8.36 -25.01
CA PRO A 349 -3.27 8.43 -26.44
C PRO A 349 -2.34 7.58 -27.31
N GLN A 350 -1.03 7.77 -27.17
CA GLN A 350 -0.05 7.07 -27.98
C GLN A 350 -0.02 5.57 -27.67
N LEU A 351 -0.09 5.18 -26.39
CA LEU A 351 -0.13 3.77 -26.02
C LEU A 351 -1.37 3.06 -26.58
N LEU A 352 -2.53 3.70 -26.61
CA LEU A 352 -3.76 3.12 -27.15
C LEU A 352 -3.70 2.96 -28.68
N GLU A 353 -2.94 3.80 -29.38
CA GLU A 353 -2.68 3.70 -30.81
C GLU A 353 -1.70 2.55 -31.10
N ASP A 354 -0.53 2.56 -30.45
CA ASP A 354 0.53 1.55 -30.63
C ASP A 354 0.02 0.13 -30.33
N TYR A 355 -0.83 0.00 -29.31
CA TYR A 355 -1.36 -1.29 -28.82
C TYR A 355 -2.78 -1.62 -29.33
N ALA A 356 -3.31 -0.86 -30.28
CA ALA A 356 -4.63 -1.10 -30.89
C ALA A 356 -4.83 -2.54 -31.42
N PRO A 357 -3.82 -3.26 -31.96
CA PRO A 357 -3.97 -4.65 -32.38
C PRO A 357 -4.47 -5.60 -31.29
N LEU A 358 -4.23 -5.31 -29.99
CA LEU A 358 -4.74 -6.11 -28.87
C LEU A 358 -6.26 -6.16 -28.79
N ARG A 359 -6.97 -5.18 -29.38
CA ARG A 359 -8.44 -5.22 -29.49
C ARG A 359 -8.94 -6.34 -30.41
N LYS A 360 -8.16 -6.70 -31.41
CA LYS A 360 -8.52 -7.76 -32.40
C LYS A 360 -8.03 -9.11 -31.90
N ASP A 361 -6.76 -9.19 -31.49
CA ASP A 361 -6.12 -10.38 -30.95
C ASP A 361 -5.40 -10.08 -29.63
N ALA A 362 -5.94 -10.60 -28.55
CA ALA A 362 -5.36 -10.43 -27.20
C ALA A 362 -3.93 -11.02 -27.04
N ARG A 363 -3.48 -11.79 -28.06
CA ARG A 363 -2.14 -12.41 -28.13
C ARG A 363 -1.25 -11.75 -29.18
N ALA A 364 -1.69 -10.66 -29.81
CA ALA A 364 -0.90 -9.96 -30.81
C ALA A 364 0.50 -9.65 -30.24
N ASP A 365 1.52 -9.95 -31.04
CA ASP A 365 2.89 -9.57 -30.71
C ASP A 365 3.09 -8.12 -31.19
N ILE A 366 3.42 -7.23 -30.26
CA ILE A 366 3.64 -5.81 -30.50
C ILE A 366 5.11 -5.54 -30.23
N ALA A 367 5.83 -5.17 -31.29
CA ALA A 367 7.26 -4.92 -31.22
C ALA A 367 7.60 -3.59 -30.53
N ASP A 368 6.65 -2.65 -30.55
CA ASP A 368 6.85 -1.32 -30.03
C ASP A 368 6.88 -1.33 -28.49
N LEU A 369 7.83 -0.59 -27.93
CA LEU A 369 7.86 -0.29 -26.51
C LEU A 369 6.73 0.68 -26.18
N GLY A 370 6.14 0.57 -24.99
CA GLY A 370 5.10 1.50 -24.57
C GLY A 370 5.61 2.93 -24.51
N SER A 371 4.76 3.88 -24.88
CA SER A 371 5.05 5.31 -24.79
C SER A 371 4.69 5.85 -23.41
N TYR A 372 5.55 6.69 -22.84
CA TYR A 372 5.44 7.21 -21.48
C TYR A 372 5.65 8.71 -21.42
N LEU A 373 4.97 9.35 -20.48
CA LEU A 373 5.19 10.77 -20.20
C LEU A 373 6.60 10.97 -19.58
N PRO A 374 7.35 11.99 -20.01
CA PRO A 374 8.74 12.17 -19.61
C PRO A 374 8.84 12.39 -18.10
N ASN A 375 9.64 11.57 -17.42
CA ASN A 375 9.95 11.69 -16.00
C ASN A 375 8.73 11.86 -15.07
N LEU A 376 7.57 11.35 -15.47
CA LEU A 376 6.36 11.31 -14.64
C LEU A 376 6.11 9.89 -14.15
N PHE A 377 6.08 9.75 -12.82
CA PHE A 377 5.88 8.46 -12.17
C PHE A 377 4.66 8.50 -11.26
N ILE A 378 4.15 7.32 -10.92
CA ILE A 378 3.04 7.17 -9.98
C ILE A 378 3.35 6.10 -8.93
N HIS A 379 2.96 6.37 -7.69
CA HIS A 379 3.12 5.48 -6.55
C HIS A 379 1.89 5.56 -5.66
N CYS A 380 0.86 4.79 -5.97
CA CYS A 380 -0.45 4.87 -5.31
C CYS A 380 -1.20 3.52 -5.30
N GLY A 381 -2.48 3.55 -4.95
CA GLY A 381 -3.35 2.37 -5.00
C GLY A 381 -3.04 1.31 -3.94
N MET A 382 -2.49 1.71 -2.79
CA MET A 382 -2.05 0.81 -1.70
C MET A 382 -3.19 0.08 -0.99
N GLY A 383 -4.43 0.50 -1.19
CA GLY A 383 -5.60 -0.05 -0.50
C GLY A 383 -5.50 0.06 1.00
N SER A 384 -5.81 -1.04 1.70
CA SER A 384 -5.68 -1.16 3.17
C SER A 384 -4.32 -1.70 3.63
N ARG A 385 -3.34 -1.87 2.71
CA ARG A 385 -2.04 -2.49 3.01
C ARG A 385 -0.87 -1.54 2.79
N GLY A 386 -1.09 -0.24 2.96
CA GLY A 386 -0.07 0.78 2.73
C GLY A 386 1.21 0.54 3.53
N THR A 387 1.11 0.14 4.79
CA THR A 387 2.25 -0.21 5.64
C THR A 387 3.07 -1.38 5.10
N GLY A 388 2.42 -2.38 4.51
CA GLY A 388 3.11 -3.51 3.89
C GLY A 388 3.70 -3.17 2.52
N TYR A 389 2.93 -2.51 1.65
CA TYR A 389 3.33 -2.27 0.27
C TYR A 389 4.33 -1.13 0.09
N ALA A 390 4.13 -0.01 0.80
CA ALA A 390 4.84 1.24 0.52
C ALA A 390 6.37 1.10 0.57
N PRO A 391 6.99 0.42 1.54
CA PRO A 391 8.45 0.29 1.56
C PRO A 391 9.01 -0.46 0.34
N LEU A 392 8.42 -1.61 -0.02
CA LEU A 392 8.86 -2.39 -1.17
C LEU A 392 8.68 -1.62 -2.48
N THR A 393 7.49 -1.05 -2.69
CA THR A 393 7.15 -0.37 -3.94
C THR A 393 7.89 0.96 -4.10
N ALA A 394 8.23 1.64 -3.00
CA ALA A 394 9.13 2.79 -3.00
C ALA A 394 10.54 2.42 -3.46
N GLU A 395 11.07 1.31 -2.97
CA GLU A 395 12.39 0.80 -3.38
C GLU A 395 12.41 0.40 -4.85
N ILE A 396 11.34 -0.27 -5.34
CA ILE A 396 11.18 -0.60 -6.76
C ILE A 396 11.20 0.66 -7.62
N LEU A 397 10.41 1.68 -7.24
CA LEU A 397 10.33 2.94 -7.96
C LEU A 397 11.68 3.68 -7.99
N ALA A 398 12.34 3.76 -6.84
CA ALA A 398 13.63 4.45 -6.73
C ALA A 398 14.72 3.78 -7.57
N ARG A 399 14.75 2.44 -7.63
CA ARG A 399 15.65 1.69 -8.52
C ARG A 399 15.35 1.95 -9.99
N GLU A 400 14.07 1.99 -10.35
CA GLU A 400 13.65 2.32 -11.72
C GLU A 400 14.14 3.71 -12.13
N ILE A 401 13.91 4.73 -11.30
CA ILE A 401 14.33 6.10 -11.56
C ILE A 401 15.88 6.22 -11.61
N ALA A 402 16.57 5.48 -10.76
CA ALA A 402 18.03 5.50 -10.71
C ALA A 402 18.72 4.64 -11.80
N GLY A 403 17.95 3.87 -12.59
CA GLY A 403 18.48 2.94 -13.59
C GLY A 403 19.20 1.73 -12.98
N GLU A 404 18.86 1.37 -11.74
CA GLU A 404 19.44 0.22 -11.02
C GLU A 404 18.77 -1.09 -11.45
N GLU A 405 19.40 -2.21 -11.07
CA GLU A 405 18.84 -3.55 -11.30
C GLU A 405 17.50 -3.72 -10.57
N ALA A 406 16.57 -4.42 -11.22
CA ALA A 406 15.24 -4.67 -10.65
C ALA A 406 15.31 -5.48 -9.35
N LEU A 407 14.53 -5.08 -8.35
CA LEU A 407 14.47 -5.72 -7.03
C LEU A 407 13.64 -7.00 -7.03
N ILE A 408 12.68 -7.11 -7.94
CA ILE A 408 11.71 -8.21 -8.03
C ILE A 408 11.64 -8.74 -9.45
N GLU A 409 11.02 -9.90 -9.61
CA GLU A 409 10.85 -10.55 -10.90
C GLU A 409 10.06 -9.65 -11.87
N PRO A 410 10.36 -9.69 -13.18
CA PRO A 410 9.75 -8.82 -14.19
C PRO A 410 8.23 -8.93 -14.25
N ASP A 411 7.65 -10.12 -14.07
CA ASP A 411 6.22 -10.36 -14.10
C ASP A 411 5.49 -9.68 -12.92
N LEU A 412 6.11 -9.62 -11.73
CA LEU A 412 5.56 -8.90 -10.58
C LEU A 412 5.65 -7.38 -10.76
N ARG A 413 6.76 -6.90 -11.35
CA ARG A 413 6.89 -5.49 -11.70
C ARG A 413 5.77 -5.07 -12.67
N LEU A 414 5.53 -5.87 -13.71
CA LEU A 414 4.47 -5.63 -14.69
C LEU A 414 3.08 -5.70 -14.07
N ALA A 415 2.87 -6.61 -13.11
CA ALA A 415 1.60 -6.72 -12.39
C ALA A 415 1.26 -5.48 -11.56
N MET A 416 2.24 -4.64 -11.23
CA MET A 416 2.04 -3.36 -10.51
C MET A 416 2.14 -2.12 -11.41
N HIS A 417 2.53 -2.28 -12.69
CA HIS A 417 2.73 -1.15 -13.60
C HIS A 417 1.41 -0.44 -13.95
N PRO A 418 1.37 0.91 -14.03
CA PRO A 418 0.13 1.64 -14.34
C PRO A 418 -0.51 1.30 -15.68
N ALA A 419 0.27 1.02 -16.71
CA ALA A 419 -0.23 0.65 -18.05
C ALA A 419 -1.00 -0.70 -18.07
N ARG A 420 -0.86 -1.55 -17.05
CA ARG A 420 -1.54 -2.86 -16.99
C ARG A 420 -3.05 -2.79 -17.18
N PHE A 421 -3.68 -1.72 -16.71
CA PHE A 421 -5.12 -1.56 -16.82
C PHE A 421 -5.55 -1.26 -18.25
N LEU A 422 -4.82 -0.39 -18.95
CA LEU A 422 -5.08 -0.07 -20.37
C LEU A 422 -4.91 -1.32 -21.24
N ILE A 423 -3.82 -2.08 -21.01
CA ILE A 423 -3.55 -3.32 -21.73
C ILE A 423 -4.64 -4.37 -21.46
N GLN A 424 -5.08 -4.52 -20.21
CA GLN A 424 -6.16 -5.44 -19.87
C GLN A 424 -7.49 -5.03 -20.52
N ASP A 425 -7.77 -3.72 -20.60
CA ASP A 425 -9.01 -3.20 -21.16
C ASP A 425 -9.02 -3.26 -22.69
N LEU A 426 -7.87 -3.03 -23.36
CA LEU A 426 -7.68 -3.34 -24.79
C LEU A 426 -7.96 -4.82 -25.09
N LYS A 427 -7.31 -5.75 -24.36
CA LYS A 427 -7.49 -7.20 -24.53
C LYS A 427 -8.93 -7.65 -24.29
N LYS A 428 -9.67 -6.96 -23.44
CA LYS A 428 -11.08 -7.23 -23.12
C LYS A 428 -12.06 -6.41 -23.97
N LYS A 429 -11.57 -5.64 -24.94
CA LYS A 429 -12.38 -4.78 -25.84
C LYS A 429 -13.27 -3.79 -25.08
N ARG A 430 -12.75 -3.21 -23.99
CA ARG A 430 -13.46 -2.22 -23.16
C ARG A 430 -13.15 -0.79 -23.59
N ILE A 431 -12.02 -0.61 -24.24
CA ILE A 431 -11.52 0.65 -24.80
C ILE A 431 -10.92 0.42 -26.17
#